data_e4ae3dbf05f98e6d566bf62b906e0fc0
#
_entry.id   e4ae3dbf05f98e6d566bf62b906e0fc0
#
_cell.length_a   1.000
_cell.length_b   1.000
_cell.length_c   1.000
_cell.angle_alpha   90.00
_cell.angle_beta   90.00
_cell.angle_gamma   90.00
#
_symmetry.space_group_name_H-M   'P 1'
#
loop_
_entity.id
_entity.type
_entity.pdbx_description
1 polymer ?
#
loop_
_entity_poly.entity_id
_entity_poly.type
_entity_poly.pdbx_seq_one_letter_code
_entity_poly.pdbx_strand_id
1 'polypeptide(L)'
;MNVIKDKMFGGRILDLVEQTIEYVRTQIKEHTYLGPDARFVTEPEYPEFAWKEIIVNAIAHRDYSIKGTDIQIKMFDDHITVESPGTLPGTVRLNNMREIHFSRNPKMAQLLHEYEYVREFGEGVDRMYREMEEAGLPEPEYKTVAFMVHATIKNKKYLVNAKATNNQNVAQDVAQGVAQDVVQEHTKTLAEIIIVEIRKNEKVTREQIAEKAGVSKKTVEREIKKMGNVHYVGRGYSGHWTID
;
A
#
# COMPACT_ATOMS: atom_id res chain seq x y z
N MET A 1 -9.28 17.76 -10.80
CA MET A 1 -9.51 16.34 -11.15
C MET A 1 -10.77 16.27 -11.99
N ASN A 2 -10.72 15.72 -13.21
CA ASN A 2 -11.91 15.59 -14.05
C ASN A 2 -12.50 14.19 -13.84
N VAL A 3 -13.77 14.13 -13.38
CA VAL A 3 -14.52 12.89 -13.30
C VAL A 3 -15.01 12.54 -14.70
N ILE A 4 -14.62 11.35 -15.21
CA ILE A 4 -15.02 10.89 -16.55
C ILE A 4 -16.33 10.10 -16.48
N LYS A 5 -16.49 9.30 -15.41
CA LYS A 5 -17.70 8.51 -15.15
C LYS A 5 -18.02 8.55 -13.66
N ASP A 6 -19.30 8.69 -13.34
CA ASP A 6 -19.83 8.56 -12.00
C ASP A 6 -20.99 7.57 -12.01
N LYS A 7 -20.99 6.63 -11.06
CA LYS A 7 -22.01 5.60 -10.92
C LYS A 7 -22.32 5.36 -9.45
N MET A 8 -23.58 5.45 -9.09
CA MET A 8 -24.05 5.15 -7.74
C MET A 8 -24.76 3.79 -7.73
N PHE A 9 -24.48 3.00 -6.71
CA PHE A 9 -25.13 1.74 -6.44
C PHE A 9 -25.84 1.81 -5.09
N GLY A 10 -26.97 1.13 -4.98
CA GLY A 10 -27.76 1.06 -3.75
C GLY A 10 -28.64 -0.18 -3.75
N GLY A 11 -29.18 -0.53 -2.59
CA GLY A 11 -30.05 -1.69 -2.44
C GLY A 11 -29.61 -2.61 -1.31
N ARG A 12 -29.95 -3.90 -1.43
CA ARG A 12 -29.53 -4.93 -0.47
C ARG A 12 -28.04 -5.20 -0.61
N ILE A 13 -27.40 -5.60 0.46
CA ILE A 13 -25.93 -5.80 0.51
C ILE A 13 -25.43 -6.75 -0.59
N LEU A 14 -26.08 -7.87 -0.82
CA LEU A 14 -25.66 -8.83 -1.83
C LEU A 14 -25.78 -8.24 -3.24
N ASP A 15 -26.91 -7.58 -3.54
CA ASP A 15 -27.11 -6.90 -4.83
C ASP A 15 -26.04 -5.80 -5.04
N LEU A 16 -25.70 -5.09 -3.97
CA LEU A 16 -24.70 -4.02 -4.00
C LEU A 16 -23.30 -4.55 -4.27
N VAL A 17 -22.92 -5.65 -3.62
CA VAL A 17 -21.62 -6.32 -3.87
C VAL A 17 -21.55 -6.80 -5.32
N GLU A 18 -22.56 -7.52 -5.80
CA GLU A 18 -22.61 -8.08 -7.13
C GLU A 18 -22.54 -6.99 -8.21
N GLN A 19 -23.41 -5.98 -8.14
CA GLN A 19 -23.43 -4.86 -9.10
C GLN A 19 -22.12 -4.08 -9.12
N THR A 20 -21.50 -3.88 -7.94
CA THR A 20 -20.24 -3.17 -7.83
C THR A 20 -19.10 -3.97 -8.45
N ILE A 21 -18.99 -5.25 -8.13
CA ILE A 21 -17.95 -6.14 -8.68
C ILE A 21 -18.11 -6.22 -10.22
N GLU A 22 -19.32 -6.42 -10.70
CA GLU A 22 -19.59 -6.52 -12.14
C GLU A 22 -19.21 -5.23 -12.88
N TYR A 23 -19.58 -4.08 -12.33
CA TYR A 23 -19.24 -2.78 -12.91
C TYR A 23 -17.71 -2.54 -12.89
N VAL A 24 -17.04 -2.76 -11.75
CA VAL A 24 -15.58 -2.57 -11.65
C VAL A 24 -14.84 -3.48 -12.63
N ARG A 25 -15.26 -4.73 -12.77
CA ARG A 25 -14.71 -5.67 -13.77
C ARG A 25 -14.74 -5.08 -15.19
N THR A 26 -15.81 -4.39 -15.57
CA THR A 26 -15.90 -3.75 -16.90
C THR A 26 -15.00 -2.54 -17.09
N GLN A 27 -14.46 -1.98 -16.00
CA GLN A 27 -13.55 -0.82 -16.06
C GLN A 27 -12.08 -1.22 -16.01
N ILE A 28 -11.74 -2.42 -15.52
CA ILE A 28 -10.38 -2.94 -15.47
C ILE A 28 -9.94 -3.30 -16.89
N LYS A 29 -8.78 -2.81 -17.29
CA LYS A 29 -8.20 -3.06 -18.61
C LYS A 29 -7.40 -4.36 -18.59
N GLU A 30 -7.32 -4.97 -19.76
CA GLU A 30 -6.47 -6.13 -20.01
C GLU A 30 -5.36 -5.76 -20.97
N HIS A 31 -4.19 -6.33 -20.75
CA HIS A 31 -3.02 -6.20 -21.62
C HIS A 31 -2.73 -7.51 -22.32
N THR A 32 -2.78 -7.48 -23.66
CA THR A 32 -2.38 -8.63 -24.48
C THR A 32 -0.99 -8.38 -25.05
N TYR A 33 -0.08 -9.31 -24.85
CA TYR A 33 1.27 -9.28 -25.39
C TYR A 33 1.71 -10.66 -25.90
N LEU A 34 2.78 -10.69 -26.73
CA LEU A 34 3.34 -11.94 -27.21
C LEU A 34 4.26 -12.54 -26.14
N GLY A 35 3.88 -13.68 -25.60
CA GLY A 35 4.67 -14.40 -24.62
C GLY A 35 5.90 -15.12 -25.23
N PRO A 36 6.76 -15.72 -24.39
CA PRO A 36 8.00 -16.37 -24.84
C PRO A 36 7.79 -17.54 -25.81
N ASP A 37 6.61 -18.19 -25.74
CA ASP A 37 6.25 -19.32 -26.61
C ASP A 37 5.58 -18.89 -27.93
N ALA A 38 5.72 -17.61 -28.33
CA ALA A 38 5.07 -17.00 -29.48
C ALA A 38 3.52 -17.10 -29.42
N ARG A 39 2.95 -17.21 -28.22
CA ARG A 39 1.50 -17.17 -27.97
C ARG A 39 1.10 -15.86 -27.36
N PHE A 40 -0.08 -15.37 -27.69
CA PHE A 40 -0.64 -14.21 -27.04
C PHE A 40 -1.05 -14.56 -25.59
N VAL A 41 -0.58 -13.74 -24.65
CA VAL A 41 -0.95 -13.80 -23.24
C VAL A 41 -1.74 -12.54 -22.92
N THR A 42 -2.90 -12.69 -22.29
CA THR A 42 -3.72 -11.58 -21.82
C THR A 42 -3.71 -11.55 -20.29
N GLU A 43 -3.28 -10.44 -19.73
CA GLU A 43 -3.21 -10.23 -18.28
C GLU A 43 -4.05 -9.00 -17.89
N PRO A 44 -4.85 -9.09 -16.83
CA PRO A 44 -5.56 -7.92 -16.29
C PRO A 44 -4.57 -6.96 -15.61
N GLU A 45 -4.95 -5.67 -15.53
CA GLU A 45 -4.14 -4.64 -14.84
C GLU A 45 -3.93 -4.93 -13.35
N TYR A 46 -4.82 -5.70 -12.73
CA TYR A 46 -4.80 -6.09 -11.32
C TYR A 46 -5.21 -7.55 -11.17
N PRO A 47 -4.63 -8.30 -10.21
CA PRO A 47 -5.16 -9.60 -9.80
C PRO A 47 -6.63 -9.49 -9.42
N GLU A 48 -7.47 -10.39 -9.92
CA GLU A 48 -8.91 -10.31 -9.72
C GLU A 48 -9.28 -10.35 -8.23
N PHE A 49 -8.60 -11.19 -7.49
CA PHE A 49 -8.81 -11.30 -6.05
C PHE A 49 -8.49 -9.97 -5.34
N ALA A 50 -7.40 -9.29 -5.68
CA ALA A 50 -6.94 -8.10 -4.98
C ALA A 50 -7.97 -6.96 -5.01
N TRP A 51 -8.50 -6.61 -6.19
CA TRP A 51 -9.49 -5.54 -6.26
C TRP A 51 -10.86 -5.93 -5.71
N LYS A 52 -11.26 -7.21 -5.79
CA LYS A 52 -12.48 -7.71 -5.14
C LYS A 52 -12.36 -7.64 -3.62
N GLU A 53 -11.24 -8.04 -3.08
CA GLU A 53 -10.99 -8.06 -1.63
C GLU A 53 -11.10 -6.67 -1.01
N ILE A 54 -10.50 -5.63 -1.60
CA ILE A 54 -10.63 -4.26 -1.05
C ILE A 54 -12.08 -3.74 -1.10
N ILE A 55 -12.89 -4.15 -2.09
CA ILE A 55 -14.31 -3.77 -2.20
C ILE A 55 -15.13 -4.52 -1.14
N VAL A 56 -14.97 -5.83 -1.04
CA VAL A 56 -15.71 -6.66 -0.09
C VAL A 56 -15.37 -6.25 1.35
N ASN A 57 -14.09 -6.02 1.65
CA ASN A 57 -13.65 -5.53 2.95
C ASN A 57 -14.22 -4.16 3.29
N ALA A 58 -14.32 -3.26 2.33
CA ALA A 58 -14.93 -1.95 2.54
C ALA A 58 -16.40 -2.09 2.96
N ILE A 59 -17.15 -3.02 2.38
CA ILE A 59 -18.55 -3.30 2.73
C ILE A 59 -18.64 -4.04 4.07
N ALA A 60 -17.84 -5.10 4.27
CA ALA A 60 -17.86 -5.92 5.47
C ALA A 60 -17.49 -5.14 6.74
N HIS A 61 -16.55 -4.19 6.62
CA HIS A 61 -15.99 -3.44 7.75
C HIS A 61 -16.44 -1.98 7.83
N ARG A 62 -17.32 -1.51 6.94
CA ARG A 62 -17.93 -0.18 7.03
C ARG A 62 -18.54 0.05 8.41
N ASP A 63 -18.37 1.23 8.95
CA ASP A 63 -19.13 1.65 10.13
C ASP A 63 -20.49 2.17 9.69
N TYR A 64 -21.51 1.31 9.84
CA TYR A 64 -22.88 1.64 9.44
C TYR A 64 -23.58 2.63 10.37
N SER A 65 -22.99 3.00 11.50
CA SER A 65 -23.49 4.08 12.36
C SER A 65 -23.18 5.47 11.80
N ILE A 66 -22.15 5.58 10.94
CA ILE A 66 -21.78 6.84 10.28
C ILE A 66 -22.71 7.08 9.11
N LYS A 67 -23.51 8.16 9.22
CA LYS A 67 -24.45 8.63 8.20
C LYS A 67 -23.86 9.82 7.44
N GLY A 68 -24.37 10.07 6.23
CA GLY A 68 -23.98 11.23 5.43
C GLY A 68 -22.69 11.04 4.63
N THR A 69 -22.16 9.81 4.56
CA THR A 69 -21.05 9.44 3.69
C THR A 69 -21.17 8.00 3.22
N ASP A 70 -20.63 7.69 2.05
CA ASP A 70 -20.74 6.41 1.38
C ASP A 70 -19.35 5.77 1.19
N ILE A 71 -19.34 4.46 0.85
CA ILE A 71 -18.15 3.82 0.32
C ILE A 71 -17.90 4.42 -1.07
N GLN A 72 -16.67 4.85 -1.33
CA GLN A 72 -16.26 5.41 -2.60
C GLN A 72 -15.19 4.55 -3.23
N ILE A 73 -15.38 4.18 -4.50
CA ILE A 73 -14.39 3.47 -5.31
C ILE A 73 -13.92 4.45 -6.37
N LYS A 74 -12.65 4.83 -6.29
CA LYS A 74 -12.01 5.78 -7.20
C LYS A 74 -11.02 5.02 -8.08
N MET A 75 -11.29 4.99 -9.37
CA MET A 75 -10.45 4.32 -10.36
C MET A 75 -9.68 5.36 -11.16
N PHE A 76 -8.37 5.26 -11.13
CA PHE A 76 -7.41 6.08 -11.85
C PHE A 76 -6.68 5.24 -12.90
N ASP A 77 -5.91 5.88 -13.77
CA ASP A 77 -5.15 5.17 -14.80
C ASP A 77 -4.05 4.26 -14.21
N ASP A 78 -3.58 4.51 -13.00
CA ASP A 78 -2.44 3.84 -12.37
C ASP A 78 -2.77 3.19 -11.02
N HIS A 79 -3.95 3.44 -10.44
CA HIS A 79 -4.36 2.84 -9.17
C HIS A 79 -5.88 2.82 -8.97
N ILE A 80 -6.32 1.98 -8.04
CA ILE A 80 -7.69 1.95 -7.52
C ILE A 80 -7.61 2.25 -6.02
N THR A 81 -8.43 3.20 -5.54
CA THR A 81 -8.61 3.49 -4.12
C THR A 81 -10.06 3.23 -3.71
N VAL A 82 -10.23 2.44 -2.66
CA VAL A 82 -11.52 2.23 -2.00
C VAL A 82 -11.50 2.91 -0.65
N GLU A 83 -12.44 3.83 -0.44
CA GLU A 83 -12.60 4.59 0.80
C GLU A 83 -13.87 4.11 1.52
N SER A 84 -13.74 3.71 2.78
CA SER A 84 -14.85 3.20 3.59
C SER A 84 -14.98 3.98 4.90
N PRO A 85 -16.20 4.43 5.26
CA PRO A 85 -16.46 5.08 6.53
C PRO A 85 -16.17 4.17 7.72
N GLY A 86 -15.40 4.69 8.68
CA GLY A 86 -14.98 4.00 9.88
C GLY A 86 -13.47 4.07 10.09
N THR A 87 -13.00 3.48 11.18
CA THR A 87 -11.59 3.25 11.48
C THR A 87 -11.27 1.77 11.30
N LEU A 88 -10.02 1.35 11.47
CA LEU A 88 -9.71 -0.08 11.53
C LEU A 88 -10.44 -0.71 12.75
N PRO A 89 -11.03 -1.92 12.59
CA PRO A 89 -11.88 -2.50 13.61
C PRO A 89 -11.07 -3.06 14.80
N GLY A 90 -11.60 -2.90 16.01
CA GLY A 90 -11.07 -3.51 17.23
C GLY A 90 -9.58 -3.22 17.48
N THR A 91 -8.78 -4.29 17.54
CA THR A 91 -7.33 -4.25 17.79
C THR A 91 -6.49 -4.18 16.52
N VAL A 92 -7.13 -4.20 15.34
CA VAL A 92 -6.43 -4.13 14.04
C VAL A 92 -5.75 -2.77 13.88
N ARG A 93 -4.52 -2.79 13.42
CA ARG A 93 -3.70 -1.61 13.08
C ARG A 93 -3.03 -1.84 11.74
N LEU A 94 -2.55 -0.76 11.10
CA LEU A 94 -1.88 -0.84 9.79
C LEU A 94 -0.68 -1.80 9.77
N ASN A 95 0.00 -1.95 10.90
CA ASN A 95 1.19 -2.80 11.03
C ASN A 95 0.90 -4.26 11.41
N ASN A 96 -0.35 -4.61 11.72
CA ASN A 96 -0.72 -5.98 12.14
C ASN A 96 -1.93 -6.56 11.37
N MET A 97 -2.48 -5.83 10.41
CA MET A 97 -3.71 -6.21 9.71
C MET A 97 -3.58 -7.48 8.85
N ARG A 98 -2.37 -7.93 8.57
CA ARG A 98 -2.10 -9.20 7.88
C ARG A 98 -2.17 -10.41 8.83
N GLU A 99 -2.02 -10.17 10.13
CA GLU A 99 -1.91 -11.22 11.15
C GLU A 99 -3.15 -11.28 12.05
N ILE A 100 -3.83 -10.13 12.24
CA ILE A 100 -4.97 -10.03 13.16
C ILE A 100 -6.27 -9.91 12.36
N HIS A 101 -7.18 -10.80 12.69
CA HIS A 101 -8.50 -10.88 12.08
C HIS A 101 -9.57 -10.40 13.06
N PHE A 102 -10.29 -9.39 12.69
CA PHE A 102 -11.39 -8.85 13.49
C PHE A 102 -12.47 -8.32 12.55
N SER A 103 -13.69 -8.80 12.71
CA SER A 103 -14.84 -8.29 11.97
C SER A 103 -15.58 -7.22 12.77
N ARG A 104 -15.76 -6.02 12.18
CA ARG A 104 -16.62 -4.98 12.74
C ARG A 104 -18.09 -5.42 12.75
N ASN A 105 -18.50 -6.08 11.68
CA ASN A 105 -19.88 -6.51 11.44
C ASN A 105 -19.93 -8.05 11.27
N PRO A 106 -19.89 -8.85 12.36
CA PRO A 106 -19.78 -10.32 12.27
C PRO A 106 -20.90 -10.98 11.45
N LYS A 107 -22.13 -10.51 11.59
CA LYS A 107 -23.27 -11.04 10.80
C LYS A 107 -23.14 -10.73 9.31
N MET A 108 -22.57 -9.57 8.97
CA MET A 108 -22.29 -9.20 7.57
C MET A 108 -21.20 -10.10 6.99
N ALA A 109 -20.12 -10.29 7.74
CA ALA A 109 -19.04 -11.18 7.34
C ALA A 109 -19.51 -12.61 7.14
N GLN A 110 -20.38 -13.11 8.03
CA GLN A 110 -21.01 -14.43 7.89
C GLN A 110 -21.87 -14.51 6.62
N LEU A 111 -22.72 -13.52 6.35
CA LEU A 111 -23.53 -13.47 5.14
C LEU A 111 -22.66 -13.51 3.88
N LEU A 112 -21.61 -12.69 3.82
CA LEU A 112 -20.69 -12.64 2.68
C LEU A 112 -19.93 -13.97 2.51
N HIS A 113 -19.65 -14.68 3.61
CA HIS A 113 -19.05 -16.02 3.57
C HIS A 113 -20.03 -17.07 3.04
N GLU A 114 -21.28 -17.06 3.48
CA GLU A 114 -22.34 -17.97 3.00
C GLU A 114 -22.59 -17.84 1.49
N TYR A 115 -22.37 -16.63 0.92
CA TYR A 115 -22.48 -16.35 -0.51
C TYR A 115 -21.13 -16.38 -1.24
N GLU A 116 -20.09 -16.96 -0.63
CA GLU A 116 -18.75 -17.19 -1.20
C GLU A 116 -17.98 -15.92 -1.65
N TYR A 117 -18.40 -14.74 -1.18
CA TYR A 117 -17.62 -13.50 -1.38
C TYR A 117 -16.38 -13.44 -0.49
N VAL A 118 -16.41 -14.13 0.65
CA VAL A 118 -15.29 -14.30 1.58
C VAL A 118 -15.08 -15.80 1.79
N ARG A 119 -13.88 -16.31 1.51
CA ARG A 119 -13.63 -17.77 1.61
C ARG A 119 -13.28 -18.22 3.02
N GLU A 120 -12.36 -17.53 3.68
CA GLU A 120 -11.93 -17.84 5.04
C GLU A 120 -11.78 -16.55 5.85
N PHE A 121 -12.13 -16.60 7.12
CA PHE A 121 -12.00 -15.46 7.99
C PHE A 121 -10.50 -15.18 8.24
N GLY A 122 -10.00 -14.12 7.60
CA GLY A 122 -8.71 -13.52 7.93
C GLY A 122 -7.55 -13.74 6.97
N GLU A 123 -7.68 -14.56 5.95
CA GLU A 123 -6.59 -14.76 4.97
C GLU A 123 -6.63 -13.78 3.79
N GLY A 124 -7.74 -13.04 3.63
CA GLY A 124 -7.98 -12.20 2.46
C GLY A 124 -6.92 -11.11 2.25
N VAL A 125 -6.57 -10.41 3.32
CA VAL A 125 -5.56 -9.34 3.24
C VAL A 125 -4.18 -9.91 2.90
N ASP A 126 -3.75 -10.99 3.57
CA ASP A 126 -2.43 -11.58 3.30
C ASP A 126 -2.35 -12.17 1.89
N ARG A 127 -3.41 -12.84 1.43
CA ARG A 127 -3.52 -13.34 0.07
C ARG A 127 -3.46 -12.21 -0.97
N MET A 128 -4.14 -11.10 -0.73
CA MET A 128 -4.08 -9.93 -1.62
C MET A 128 -2.64 -9.40 -1.77
N TYR A 129 -1.89 -9.28 -0.66
CA TYR A 129 -0.49 -8.88 -0.71
C TYR A 129 0.34 -9.84 -1.55
N ARG A 130 0.16 -11.15 -1.34
CA ARG A 130 0.88 -12.19 -2.09
C ARG A 130 0.54 -12.17 -3.58
N GLU A 131 -0.74 -12.06 -3.96
CA GLU A 131 -1.14 -12.01 -5.38
C GLU A 131 -0.63 -10.74 -6.09
N MET A 132 -0.56 -9.60 -5.39
CA MET A 132 0.04 -8.38 -5.93
C MET A 132 1.55 -8.55 -6.15
N GLU A 133 2.26 -9.16 -5.20
CA GLU A 133 3.69 -9.47 -5.31
C GLU A 133 3.97 -10.46 -6.48
N GLU A 134 3.20 -11.54 -6.58
CA GLU A 134 3.29 -12.52 -7.67
C GLU A 134 3.05 -11.90 -9.06
N ALA A 135 2.17 -10.90 -9.14
CA ALA A 135 1.92 -10.12 -10.36
C ALA A 135 3.02 -9.06 -10.64
N GLY A 136 4.02 -8.91 -9.76
CA GLY A 136 5.06 -7.88 -9.86
C GLY A 136 4.52 -6.46 -9.71
N LEU A 137 3.46 -6.28 -8.93
CA LEU A 137 2.82 -5.00 -8.64
C LEU A 137 3.21 -4.49 -7.25
N PRO A 138 3.08 -3.17 -7.00
CA PRO A 138 3.33 -2.61 -5.67
C PRO A 138 2.40 -3.22 -4.62
N GLU A 139 2.91 -3.31 -3.39
CA GLU A 139 2.10 -3.74 -2.25
C GLU A 139 0.87 -2.85 -2.07
N PRO A 140 -0.27 -3.42 -1.62
CA PRO A 140 -1.44 -2.66 -1.22
C PRO A 140 -1.12 -1.66 -0.13
N GLU A 141 -1.64 -0.45 -0.25
CA GLU A 141 -1.48 0.60 0.75
C GLU A 141 -2.77 0.85 1.51
N TYR A 142 -2.66 0.95 2.83
CA TYR A 142 -3.77 1.32 3.70
C TYR A 142 -3.46 2.59 4.46
N LYS A 143 -4.44 3.49 4.53
CA LYS A 143 -4.35 4.74 5.32
C LYS A 143 -5.64 4.93 6.09
N THR A 144 -5.53 5.53 7.26
CA THR A 144 -6.70 6.02 8.02
C THR A 144 -6.62 7.54 8.06
N VAL A 145 -7.57 8.20 7.43
CA VAL A 145 -7.66 9.67 7.39
C VAL A 145 -9.01 10.06 7.97
N ALA A 146 -8.98 10.84 9.04
CA ALA A 146 -10.16 11.20 9.83
C ALA A 146 -10.94 9.93 10.23
N PHE A 147 -12.17 9.78 9.75
CA PHE A 147 -13.02 8.60 10.00
C PHE A 147 -13.18 7.70 8.76
N MET A 148 -12.23 7.74 7.82
CA MET A 148 -12.25 6.92 6.61
C MET A 148 -11.03 6.00 6.58
N VAL A 149 -11.24 4.74 6.18
CA VAL A 149 -10.17 3.81 5.81
C VAL A 149 -10.03 3.83 4.30
N HIS A 150 -8.82 4.06 3.82
CA HIS A 150 -8.47 4.05 2.39
C HIS A 150 -7.62 2.81 2.12
N ALA A 151 -8.05 1.98 1.17
CA ALA A 151 -7.29 0.87 0.63
C ALA A 151 -6.94 1.17 -0.83
N THR A 152 -5.66 1.13 -1.19
CA THR A 152 -5.17 1.47 -2.54
C THR A 152 -4.33 0.33 -3.09
N ILE A 153 -4.65 -0.09 -4.31
CA ILE A 153 -3.83 -1.01 -5.11
C ILE A 153 -3.37 -0.30 -6.39
N LYS A 154 -2.15 -0.59 -6.83
CA LYS A 154 -1.47 0.11 -7.91
C LYS A 154 -1.12 -0.85 -9.05
N ASN A 155 -1.21 -0.42 -10.29
CA ASN A 155 -0.86 -1.22 -11.46
C ASN A 155 0.57 -0.94 -11.97
N LYS A 156 0.96 -1.60 -13.07
CA LYS A 156 2.30 -1.43 -13.69
C LYS A 156 2.58 0.02 -14.15
N LYS A 157 1.55 0.80 -14.51
CA LYS A 157 1.71 2.21 -14.92
C LYS A 157 2.23 3.08 -13.76
N TYR A 158 1.80 2.78 -12.54
CA TYR A 158 2.31 3.47 -11.36
C TYR A 158 3.84 3.35 -11.26
N LEU A 159 4.39 2.16 -11.49
CA LEU A 159 5.84 1.93 -11.47
C LEU A 159 6.57 2.71 -12.55
N VAL A 160 5.98 2.82 -13.76
CA VAL A 160 6.54 3.60 -14.86
C VAL A 160 6.51 5.10 -14.54
N ASN A 161 5.37 5.61 -14.05
CA ASN A 161 5.21 7.01 -13.67
C ASN A 161 6.15 7.40 -12.53
N ALA A 162 6.29 6.55 -11.52
CA ALA A 162 7.20 6.78 -10.39
C ALA A 162 8.68 6.85 -10.84
N LYS A 163 9.10 5.98 -11.79
CA LYS A 163 10.44 6.04 -12.38
C LYS A 163 10.66 7.29 -13.23
N ALA A 164 9.66 7.72 -14.00
CA ALA A 164 9.72 8.93 -14.82
C ALA A 164 9.84 10.19 -13.96
N THR A 165 9.09 10.26 -12.86
CA THR A 165 9.15 11.39 -11.91
C THR A 165 10.51 11.46 -11.21
N ASN A 166 11.07 10.32 -10.80
CA ASN A 166 12.40 10.28 -10.20
C ASN A 166 13.50 10.71 -11.18
N ASN A 167 13.41 10.32 -12.46
CA ASN A 167 14.38 10.74 -13.47
C ASN A 167 14.27 12.24 -13.80
N GLN A 168 13.10 12.85 -13.76
CA GLN A 168 12.92 14.29 -13.96
C GLN A 168 13.46 15.09 -12.79
N ASN A 169 13.30 14.62 -11.55
CA ASN A 169 13.88 15.28 -10.39
C ASN A 169 15.43 15.23 -10.41
N VAL A 170 16.02 14.11 -10.82
CA VAL A 170 17.49 14.01 -10.99
C VAL A 170 18.02 14.92 -12.10
N ALA A 171 17.26 15.12 -13.18
CA ALA A 171 17.66 16.02 -14.27
C ALA A 171 17.49 17.53 -13.92
N GLN A 172 16.58 17.87 -13.03
CA GLN A 172 16.39 19.24 -12.54
C GLN A 172 17.40 19.63 -11.46
N ASP A 173 17.84 18.69 -10.61
CA ASP A 173 18.86 18.94 -9.58
C ASP A 173 20.26 19.22 -10.18
N VAL A 174 20.51 18.79 -11.41
CA VAL A 174 21.76 19.08 -12.14
C VAL A 174 21.74 20.47 -12.79
N ALA A 175 20.58 21.09 -13.01
CA ALA A 175 20.44 22.35 -13.74
C ALA A 175 20.25 23.61 -12.87
N GLN A 176 20.01 23.46 -11.57
CA GLN A 176 19.80 24.59 -10.65
C GLN A 176 20.49 24.37 -9.30
N GLY A 177 21.77 24.59 -9.24
CA GLY A 177 22.41 24.92 -7.99
C GLY A 177 22.12 26.38 -7.62
N VAL A 178 21.19 26.64 -6.73
CA VAL A 178 21.10 27.70 -5.70
C VAL A 178 19.66 27.78 -5.14
N ALA A 179 19.56 27.54 -3.81
CA ALA A 179 18.59 28.06 -2.83
C ALA A 179 17.08 27.80 -3.01
N GLN A 180 16.49 27.00 -2.20
CA GLN A 180 15.64 27.35 -1.02
C GLN A 180 14.84 26.13 -0.52
N ASP A 181 14.93 25.92 0.79
CA ASP A 181 14.17 24.94 1.56
C ASP A 181 12.65 25.12 1.40
N VAL A 182 11.95 24.06 0.95
CA VAL A 182 10.55 23.80 1.28
C VAL A 182 10.37 22.29 1.46
N VAL A 183 10.04 21.92 2.68
CA VAL A 183 9.78 20.56 3.18
C VAL A 183 8.65 19.88 2.41
N GLN A 184 8.96 18.80 1.71
CA GLN A 184 7.99 17.75 1.38
C GLN A 184 8.44 16.44 2.00
N GLU A 185 7.66 15.96 2.98
CA GLU A 185 7.86 14.67 3.64
C GLU A 185 7.63 13.52 2.64
N HIS A 186 8.71 13.06 2.04
CA HIS A 186 8.76 11.72 1.47
C HIS A 186 9.10 10.75 2.60
N THR A 187 8.25 9.78 2.85
CA THR A 187 8.50 8.68 3.79
C THR A 187 9.73 7.91 3.29
N LYS A 188 10.90 8.28 3.81
CA LYS A 188 12.18 7.59 3.51
C LYS A 188 12.09 6.16 4.03
N THR A 189 12.57 5.20 3.26
CA THR A 189 12.72 3.83 3.75
C THR A 189 13.67 3.79 4.95
N LEU A 190 13.53 2.78 5.82
CA LEU A 190 14.43 2.64 6.99
C LEU A 190 15.90 2.59 6.56
N ALA A 191 16.22 1.91 5.45
CA ALA A 191 17.56 1.86 4.89
C ALA A 191 18.10 3.25 4.49
N GLU A 192 17.28 4.08 3.85
CA GLU A 192 17.64 5.45 3.49
C GLU A 192 17.85 6.34 4.72
N ILE A 193 17.01 6.20 5.74
CA ILE A 193 17.18 6.92 7.01
C ILE A 193 18.51 6.54 7.66
N ILE A 194 18.86 5.26 7.71
CA ILE A 194 20.12 4.76 8.25
C ILE A 194 21.31 5.37 7.51
N ILE A 195 21.32 5.32 6.16
CA ILE A 195 22.40 5.89 5.35
C ILE A 195 22.55 7.40 5.56
N VAL A 196 21.44 8.13 5.56
CA VAL A 196 21.43 9.59 5.75
C VAL A 196 21.98 9.98 7.12
N GLU A 197 21.56 9.28 8.18
CA GLU A 197 22.01 9.60 9.53
C GLU A 197 23.49 9.24 9.75
N ILE A 198 23.98 8.15 9.16
CA ILE A 198 25.40 7.77 9.18
C ILE A 198 26.24 8.80 8.41
N ARG A 199 25.80 9.23 7.22
CA ARG A 199 26.51 10.28 6.44
C ARG A 199 26.57 11.63 7.13
N LYS A 200 25.55 11.98 7.94
CA LYS A 200 25.56 13.21 8.74
C LYS A 200 26.48 13.11 9.95
N ASN A 201 26.56 11.96 10.56
CA ASN A 201 27.38 11.70 11.73
C ASN A 201 27.82 10.24 11.77
N GLU A 202 29.07 9.96 11.40
CA GLU A 202 29.64 8.61 11.40
C GLU A 202 29.67 7.94 12.79
N LYS A 203 29.47 8.71 13.87
CA LYS A 203 29.40 8.23 15.26
C LYS A 203 27.97 8.11 15.78
N VAL A 204 26.94 8.25 14.93
CA VAL A 204 25.55 8.13 15.36
C VAL A 204 25.29 6.76 15.99
N THR A 205 24.53 6.74 17.08
CA THR A 205 24.20 5.47 17.75
C THR A 205 22.98 4.82 17.12
N ARG A 206 22.85 3.48 17.26
CA ARG A 206 21.69 2.74 16.78
C ARG A 206 20.40 3.21 17.45
N GLU A 207 20.49 3.66 18.71
CA GLU A 207 19.39 4.24 19.47
C GLU A 207 18.91 5.56 18.84
N GLN A 208 19.82 6.44 18.47
CA GLN A 208 19.48 7.71 17.82
C GLN A 208 18.88 7.50 16.43
N ILE A 209 19.38 6.53 15.66
CA ILE A 209 18.77 6.16 14.37
C ILE A 209 17.36 5.59 14.59
N ALA A 210 17.17 4.72 15.59
CA ALA A 210 15.89 4.12 15.93
C ALA A 210 14.85 5.17 16.33
N GLU A 211 15.24 6.14 17.16
CA GLU A 211 14.39 7.26 17.57
C GLU A 211 13.93 8.10 16.38
N LYS A 212 14.86 8.48 15.48
CA LYS A 212 14.55 9.24 14.27
C LYS A 212 13.70 8.50 13.25
N ALA A 213 13.88 7.20 13.14
CA ALA A 213 13.11 6.35 12.26
C ALA A 213 11.77 5.88 12.84
N GLY A 214 11.49 6.16 14.12
CA GLY A 214 10.28 5.71 14.81
C GLY A 214 10.18 4.19 14.99
N VAL A 215 11.31 3.48 15.04
CA VAL A 215 11.39 2.02 15.13
C VAL A 215 12.22 1.56 16.33
N SER A 216 12.20 0.25 16.62
CA SER A 216 13.05 -0.30 17.69
C SER A 216 14.53 -0.40 17.28
N LYS A 217 15.47 -0.30 18.24
CA LYS A 217 16.90 -0.56 18.01
C LYS A 217 17.15 -1.90 17.32
N LYS A 218 16.41 -2.93 17.71
CA LYS A 218 16.51 -4.28 17.12
C LYS A 218 16.11 -4.30 15.65
N THR A 219 15.17 -3.46 15.25
CA THR A 219 14.74 -3.29 13.85
C THR A 219 15.86 -2.65 13.02
N VAL A 220 16.51 -1.60 13.56
CA VAL A 220 17.67 -0.96 12.93
C VAL A 220 18.83 -1.94 12.76
N GLU A 221 19.16 -2.73 13.78
CA GLU A 221 20.22 -3.74 13.72
C GLU A 221 19.96 -4.80 12.65
N ARG A 222 18.71 -5.26 12.54
CA ARG A 222 18.30 -6.22 11.51
C ARG A 222 18.41 -5.63 10.11
N GLU A 223 18.04 -4.37 9.93
CA GLU A 223 18.10 -3.70 8.64
C GLU A 223 19.55 -3.45 8.20
N ILE A 224 20.42 -2.97 9.10
CA ILE A 224 21.85 -2.81 8.84
C ILE A 224 22.47 -4.15 8.40
N LYS A 225 22.08 -5.24 9.06
CA LYS A 225 22.58 -6.58 8.71
C LYS A 225 22.13 -7.04 7.32
N LYS A 226 20.95 -6.62 6.87
CA LYS A 226 20.43 -6.89 5.52
C LYS A 226 21.14 -6.07 4.44
N MET A 227 21.47 -4.84 4.72
CA MET A 227 22.06 -3.90 3.74
C MET A 227 23.45 -4.38 3.26
N GLY A 228 24.23 -5.07 4.12
CA GLY A 228 25.50 -5.66 3.75
C GLY A 228 26.66 -4.69 3.42
N ASN A 229 26.33 -3.43 3.14
CA ASN A 229 27.27 -2.35 2.79
C ASN A 229 27.48 -1.31 3.91
N VAL A 230 26.95 -1.55 5.11
CA VAL A 230 27.09 -0.66 6.27
C VAL A 230 27.77 -1.42 7.40
N HIS A 231 28.94 -0.94 7.80
CA HIS A 231 29.78 -1.60 8.80
C HIS A 231 30.17 -0.66 9.94
N TYR A 232 30.24 -1.20 11.15
CA TYR A 232 30.73 -0.47 12.30
C TYR A 232 32.17 -0.86 12.58
N VAL A 233 33.09 0.10 12.48
CA VAL A 233 34.53 -0.10 12.64
C VAL A 233 34.98 0.48 13.99
N GLY A 234 35.69 -0.30 14.80
CA GLY A 234 36.16 0.10 16.12
C GLY A 234 35.39 -0.49 17.30
N ARG A 235 35.68 -0.04 18.51
CA ARG A 235 35.03 -0.50 19.75
C ARG A 235 34.55 0.67 20.62
N GLY A 236 33.33 0.56 21.13
CA GLY A 236 32.75 1.54 22.04
C GLY A 236 32.69 2.96 21.45
N TYR A 237 32.99 3.96 22.24
CA TYR A 237 32.88 5.40 21.87
C TYR A 237 33.87 5.86 20.78
N SER A 238 34.92 5.09 20.51
CA SER A 238 35.90 5.40 19.45
C SER A 238 35.56 4.80 18.10
N GLY A 239 34.51 3.97 18.02
CA GLY A 239 34.06 3.40 16.76
C GLY A 239 33.25 4.37 15.89
N HIS A 240 33.19 4.08 14.60
CA HIS A 240 32.41 4.84 13.61
C HIS A 240 31.82 3.90 12.55
N TRP A 241 30.81 4.39 11.84
CA TRP A 241 30.18 3.70 10.74
C TRP A 241 30.91 3.97 9.44
N THR A 242 31.03 2.94 8.59
CA THR A 242 31.49 3.04 7.20
C THR A 242 30.41 2.52 6.27
N ILE A 243 30.33 3.09 5.08
CA ILE A 243 29.43 2.70 3.99
C ILE A 243 30.32 2.38 2.80
N ASP A 244 30.26 1.15 2.32
CA ASP A 244 31.02 0.68 1.14
C ASP A 244 30.25 0.96 -0.14
#